data_46a697de574bfb90ade96d3e68c7a78d
#
_entry.id   46a697de574bfb90ade96d3e68c7a78d
#
_cell.length_a   1.000
_cell.length_b   1.000
_cell.length_c   1.000
_cell.angle_alpha   90.00
_cell.angle_beta   90.00
_cell.angle_gamma   90.00
#
_symmetry.space_group_name_H-M   'P 1'
#
loop_
_entity.id
_entity.type
_entity.pdbx_description
1 polymer ?
#
loop_
_entity_poly.entity_id
_entity_poly.type
_entity_poly.pdbx_seq_one_letter_code
_entity_poly.pdbx_strand_id
1 'polypeptide(L)'
;MAKFYSSDLPEYQVEPESFEFVQMEGEIADEKFQDKPIGFFKDAMLRFCRSKVSIIAFIGIVIVLLFAVFAPALSRWDYNDQDLNRINLPPKVPVLENYGILDGTRWLTNRRVDSLEDTSRYPEGSILKVINHRMVQGVEMCDIKVDYYKYSGVEDGTYFWMGTDYLGRDLWVRMWRGARVSLLIAFISVICNVCIGIVYGSIAGYYGGKVDMIMMRITEIIGAFPEIVVVTLFILFFGTGILSIILCLVVQNWIGTARICLLYTSPSPR
;
A
#
# COMPACT_ATOMS: atom_id res chain seq x y z
N MET A 1 -21.38 43.78 -4.58
CA MET A 1 -22.39 44.69 -5.22
C MET A 1 -23.44 43.85 -5.89
N ALA A 2 -24.58 43.66 -5.31
CA ALA A 2 -25.86 43.45 -6.00
C ALA A 2 -26.94 43.43 -4.93
N LYS A 3 -27.72 44.48 -4.93
CA LYS A 3 -28.98 44.61 -4.23
C LYS A 3 -29.94 43.55 -4.76
N PHE A 4 -30.34 42.61 -3.90
CA PHE A 4 -31.59 41.87 -4.06
C PHE A 4 -32.34 41.97 -2.74
N TYR A 5 -32.95 43.13 -2.51
CA TYR A 5 -34.11 43.28 -1.67
C TYR A 5 -35.25 43.59 -2.63
N SER A 6 -36.02 42.61 -3.03
CA SER A 6 -37.29 42.83 -3.68
C SER A 6 -38.34 43.04 -2.62
N SER A 7 -38.87 44.27 -2.59
CA SER A 7 -39.93 44.75 -1.73
C SER A 7 -41.34 44.21 -2.11
N ASP A 8 -41.42 43.10 -2.82
CA ASP A 8 -42.67 42.58 -3.38
C ASP A 8 -43.02 41.18 -2.89
N LEU A 9 -42.51 40.78 -1.71
CA LEU A 9 -43.07 39.61 -1.04
C LEU A 9 -44.34 40.03 -0.33
N PRO A 10 -45.49 39.36 -0.57
CA PRO A 10 -46.71 39.67 0.17
C PRO A 10 -46.42 39.45 1.65
N GLU A 11 -46.76 40.50 2.44
CA GLU A 11 -46.67 40.47 3.89
C GLU A 11 -47.58 39.32 4.39
N TYR A 12 -46.94 38.19 4.70
CA TYR A 12 -47.66 37.01 5.24
C TYR A 12 -48.10 37.41 6.65
N GLN A 13 -49.32 37.88 6.81
CA GLN A 13 -49.96 38.06 8.12
C GLN A 13 -50.21 36.68 8.66
N VAL A 14 -49.30 36.21 9.50
CA VAL A 14 -49.47 34.97 10.23
C VAL A 14 -50.47 35.24 11.36
N GLU A 15 -51.66 34.71 11.24
CA GLU A 15 -52.67 34.85 12.27
C GLU A 15 -52.15 34.19 13.57
N PRO A 16 -52.43 34.81 14.75
CA PRO A 16 -51.97 34.27 16.05
C PRO A 16 -52.39 32.81 16.29
N GLU A 17 -53.51 32.37 15.69
CA GLU A 17 -54.01 31.00 15.77
C GLU A 17 -53.13 30.01 15.03
N SER A 18 -52.23 30.43 14.14
CA SER A 18 -51.26 29.57 13.46
C SER A 18 -50.16 29.05 14.39
N PHE A 19 -50.06 29.59 15.61
CA PHE A 19 -49.12 29.16 16.63
C PHE A 19 -49.76 28.34 17.75
N GLU A 20 -51.05 27.93 17.61
CA GLU A 20 -51.60 26.97 18.55
C GLU A 20 -50.90 25.61 18.35
N PHE A 21 -50.43 25.05 19.48
CA PHE A 21 -49.94 23.71 19.49
C PHE A 21 -51.03 22.77 19.08
N VAL A 22 -51.01 22.28 17.86
CA VAL A 22 -51.87 21.17 17.43
C VAL A 22 -51.39 19.94 18.18
N GLN A 23 -51.94 19.67 19.32
CA GLN A 23 -51.85 18.36 19.92
C GLN A 23 -52.60 17.41 18.98
N MET A 24 -51.84 16.67 18.17
CA MET A 24 -52.43 15.51 17.52
C MET A 24 -52.87 14.56 18.62
N GLU A 25 -54.21 14.48 18.86
CA GLU A 25 -54.86 13.45 19.65
C GLU A 25 -54.74 12.09 18.93
N GLY A 26 -53.56 11.72 18.47
CA GLY A 26 -53.22 10.40 18.08
C GLY A 26 -52.33 9.86 19.17
N GLU A 27 -52.70 8.74 19.80
CA GLU A 27 -51.74 7.95 20.59
C GLU A 27 -50.45 7.89 19.79
N ILE A 28 -49.40 8.53 20.33
CA ILE A 28 -48.04 8.24 19.85
C ILE A 28 -47.86 6.77 20.12
N ALA A 29 -48.15 5.96 19.10
CA ALA A 29 -47.81 4.55 19.11
C ALA A 29 -46.33 4.47 19.27
N ASP A 30 -45.89 4.35 20.51
CA ASP A 30 -44.52 4.05 20.86
C ASP A 30 -44.22 2.72 20.19
N GLU A 31 -43.75 2.78 18.94
CA GLU A 31 -43.25 1.59 18.24
C GLU A 31 -42.12 1.07 19.11
N LYS A 32 -42.44 0.14 19.99
CA LYS A 32 -41.45 -0.59 20.77
C LYS A 32 -40.46 -1.14 19.77
N PHE A 33 -39.23 -0.62 19.84
CA PHE A 33 -38.12 -1.19 19.07
C PHE A 33 -38.16 -2.70 19.28
N GLN A 34 -38.62 -3.42 18.27
CA GLN A 34 -38.72 -4.88 18.31
C GLN A 34 -37.37 -5.58 18.28
N ASP A 35 -36.33 -4.84 17.87
CA ASP A 35 -35.00 -5.36 17.79
C ASP A 35 -34.27 -5.24 19.13
N LYS A 36 -33.72 -6.36 19.60
CA LYS A 36 -32.86 -6.37 20.78
C LYS A 36 -31.63 -5.48 20.50
N PRO A 37 -31.25 -4.59 21.42
CA PRO A 37 -30.08 -3.74 21.26
C PRO A 37 -28.83 -4.61 21.02
N ILE A 38 -28.25 -4.48 19.85
CA ILE A 38 -27.04 -5.19 19.47
C ILE A 38 -25.85 -4.32 19.86
N GLY A 39 -24.86 -4.87 20.58
CA GLY A 39 -23.65 -4.14 20.94
C GLY A 39 -22.89 -3.65 19.69
N PHE A 40 -22.30 -2.47 19.78
CA PHE A 40 -21.62 -1.77 18.69
C PHE A 40 -20.67 -2.67 17.87
N PHE A 41 -19.81 -3.43 18.52
CA PHE A 41 -18.87 -4.33 17.83
C PHE A 41 -19.56 -5.45 17.07
N LYS A 42 -20.63 -6.00 17.63
CA LYS A 42 -21.41 -7.06 16.97
C LYS A 42 -22.12 -6.53 15.72
N ASP A 43 -22.71 -5.36 15.80
CA ASP A 43 -23.38 -4.71 14.66
C ASP A 43 -22.35 -4.37 13.56
N ALA A 44 -21.21 -3.78 13.92
CA ALA A 44 -20.12 -3.49 12.99
C ALA A 44 -19.63 -4.77 12.28
N MET A 45 -19.42 -5.86 13.02
CA MET A 45 -18.99 -7.13 12.45
C MET A 45 -20.05 -7.74 11.52
N LEU A 46 -21.31 -7.67 11.88
CA LEU A 46 -22.41 -8.15 11.02
C LEU A 46 -22.50 -7.35 9.71
N ARG A 47 -22.38 -6.03 9.78
CA ARG A 47 -22.34 -5.17 8.59
C ARG A 47 -21.13 -5.46 7.71
N PHE A 48 -19.97 -5.66 8.34
CA PHE A 48 -18.73 -6.05 7.63
C PHE A 48 -18.91 -7.38 6.90
N CYS A 49 -19.41 -8.41 7.58
CA CYS A 49 -19.65 -9.73 6.98
C CYS A 49 -20.76 -9.73 5.91
N ARG A 50 -21.66 -8.75 5.93
CA ARG A 50 -22.72 -8.62 4.91
C ARG A 50 -22.18 -8.03 3.60
N SER A 51 -21.09 -7.29 3.64
CA SER A 51 -20.46 -6.68 2.46
C SER A 51 -19.48 -7.66 1.82
N LYS A 52 -19.79 -8.16 0.64
CA LYS A 52 -18.91 -9.07 -0.14
C LYS A 52 -17.56 -8.42 -0.46
N VAL A 53 -17.56 -7.13 -0.77
CA VAL A 53 -16.33 -6.38 -1.09
C VAL A 53 -15.41 -6.30 0.13
N SER A 54 -15.97 -6.04 1.32
CA SER A 54 -15.20 -5.99 2.57
C SER A 54 -14.56 -7.33 2.90
N ILE A 55 -15.29 -8.44 2.69
CA ILE A 55 -14.75 -9.79 2.92
C ILE A 55 -13.60 -10.08 1.95
N ILE A 56 -13.76 -9.78 0.65
CA ILE A 56 -12.71 -10.00 -0.35
C ILE A 56 -11.47 -9.17 -0.01
N ALA A 57 -11.64 -7.89 0.34
CA ALA A 57 -10.54 -7.02 0.75
C ALA A 57 -9.83 -7.54 2.00
N PHE A 58 -10.59 -8.00 2.99
CA PHE A 58 -10.03 -8.58 4.21
C PHE A 58 -9.22 -9.84 3.95
N ILE A 59 -9.75 -10.76 3.12
CA ILE A 59 -9.03 -11.97 2.71
C ILE A 59 -7.73 -11.58 1.99
N GLY A 60 -7.76 -10.59 1.09
CA GLY A 60 -6.57 -10.08 0.41
C GLY A 60 -5.51 -9.57 1.39
N ILE A 61 -5.91 -8.79 2.39
CA ILE A 61 -5.00 -8.30 3.44
C ILE A 61 -4.41 -9.46 4.25
N VAL A 62 -5.23 -10.42 4.65
CA VAL A 62 -4.77 -11.60 5.40
C VAL A 62 -3.76 -12.41 4.59
N ILE A 63 -4.00 -12.62 3.29
CA ILE A 63 -3.08 -13.30 2.39
C ILE A 63 -1.74 -12.56 2.35
N VAL A 64 -1.74 -11.24 2.15
CA VAL A 64 -0.50 -10.44 2.12
C VAL A 64 0.26 -10.53 3.45
N LEU A 65 -0.43 -10.47 4.59
CA LEU A 65 0.17 -10.63 5.91
C LEU A 65 0.79 -12.01 6.09
N LEU A 66 0.09 -13.07 5.69
CA LEU A 66 0.60 -14.43 5.76
C LEU A 66 1.85 -14.61 4.88
N PHE A 67 1.82 -14.10 3.66
CA PHE A 67 3.00 -14.15 2.79
C PHE A 67 4.16 -13.32 3.35
N ALA A 68 3.91 -12.15 3.89
CA ALA A 68 4.96 -11.33 4.51
C ALA A 68 5.64 -12.06 5.68
N VAL A 69 4.89 -12.86 6.45
CA VAL A 69 5.43 -13.61 7.59
C VAL A 69 6.08 -14.92 7.16
N PHE A 70 5.44 -15.70 6.29
CA PHE A 70 5.85 -17.06 6.01
C PHE A 70 6.68 -17.23 4.74
N ALA A 71 6.47 -16.43 3.69
CA ALA A 71 7.15 -16.62 2.43
C ALA A 71 8.70 -16.56 2.52
N PRO A 72 9.32 -15.63 3.27
CA PRO A 72 10.77 -15.65 3.44
C PRO A 72 11.29 -16.88 4.22
N ALA A 73 10.48 -17.45 5.12
CA ALA A 73 10.86 -18.62 5.89
C ALA A 73 10.72 -19.93 5.11
N LEU A 74 9.87 -19.94 4.09
CA LEU A 74 9.65 -21.10 3.21
C LEU A 74 10.64 -21.16 2.04
N SER A 75 11.37 -20.09 1.78
CA SER A 75 12.39 -20.07 0.73
C SER A 75 13.65 -20.81 1.18
N ARG A 76 14.27 -21.50 0.23
CA ARG A 76 15.59 -22.15 0.41
C ARG A 76 16.73 -21.14 0.48
N TRP A 77 16.52 -19.91 -0.04
CA TRP A 77 17.54 -18.88 -0.20
C TRP A 77 17.43 -17.83 0.89
N ASP A 78 18.59 -17.37 1.40
CA ASP A 78 18.61 -16.25 2.34
C ASP A 78 18.52 -14.90 1.61
N TYR A 79 18.05 -13.90 2.32
CA TYR A 79 17.93 -12.52 1.83
C TYR A 79 19.26 -11.91 1.32
N ASN A 80 20.36 -12.28 1.95
CA ASN A 80 21.69 -11.77 1.64
C ASN A 80 22.49 -12.68 0.68
N ASP A 81 21.94 -13.84 0.33
CA ASP A 81 22.62 -14.82 -0.51
C ASP A 81 22.85 -14.23 -1.91
N GLN A 82 24.12 -14.08 -2.30
CA GLN A 82 24.54 -13.48 -3.55
C GLN A 82 25.36 -14.50 -4.35
N ASP A 83 25.00 -14.67 -5.62
CA ASP A 83 25.72 -15.55 -6.52
C ASP A 83 25.80 -14.91 -7.92
N LEU A 84 27.02 -14.68 -8.37
CA LEU A 84 27.27 -14.07 -9.68
C LEU A 84 26.80 -14.92 -10.85
N ASN A 85 26.65 -16.22 -10.67
CA ASN A 85 26.11 -17.12 -11.70
C ASN A 85 24.60 -16.99 -11.85
N ARG A 86 23.92 -16.34 -10.90
CA ARG A 86 22.46 -16.19 -10.85
C ARG A 86 21.99 -14.79 -11.16
N ILE A 87 22.81 -13.99 -11.83
CA ILE A 87 22.49 -12.59 -12.13
C ILE A 87 21.33 -12.51 -13.14
N ASN A 88 20.29 -11.72 -12.80
CA ASN A 88 19.17 -11.41 -13.69
C ASN A 88 18.50 -12.65 -14.30
N LEU A 89 18.40 -13.75 -13.55
CA LEU A 89 17.65 -14.91 -13.99
C LEU A 89 16.17 -14.56 -14.18
N PRO A 90 15.56 -15.00 -15.29
CA PRO A 90 14.12 -14.83 -15.48
C PRO A 90 13.33 -15.71 -14.50
N PRO A 91 12.06 -15.37 -14.24
CA PRO A 91 11.20 -16.19 -13.38
C PRO A 91 11.08 -17.62 -13.89
N LYS A 92 11.23 -18.59 -12.95
CA LYS A 92 11.02 -20.01 -13.22
C LYS A 92 10.19 -20.63 -12.09
N VAL A 93 9.02 -21.17 -12.44
CA VAL A 93 8.06 -21.73 -11.48
C VAL A 93 7.80 -23.19 -11.81
N PRO A 94 7.93 -24.12 -10.82
CA PRO A 94 7.58 -25.52 -11.02
C PRO A 94 6.13 -25.62 -11.53
N VAL A 95 5.85 -26.61 -12.38
CA VAL A 95 4.54 -26.84 -13.02
C VAL A 95 4.23 -25.86 -14.14
N LEU A 96 4.39 -24.54 -13.97
CA LEU A 96 4.10 -23.53 -15.01
C LEU A 96 5.11 -23.60 -16.16
N GLU A 97 6.35 -24.02 -15.91
CA GLU A 97 7.38 -24.23 -16.94
C GLU A 97 6.92 -25.20 -18.03
N ASN A 98 6.13 -26.22 -17.68
CA ASN A 98 5.60 -27.21 -18.62
C ASN A 98 4.58 -26.62 -19.61
N TYR A 99 3.97 -25.48 -19.25
CA TYR A 99 3.03 -24.74 -20.12
C TYR A 99 3.72 -23.60 -20.88
N GLY A 100 5.03 -23.45 -20.76
CA GLY A 100 5.80 -22.37 -21.41
C GLY A 100 5.56 -21.00 -20.79
N ILE A 101 5.03 -20.95 -19.56
CA ILE A 101 4.80 -19.73 -18.78
C ILE A 101 5.76 -19.75 -17.59
N LEU A 102 6.55 -18.67 -17.41
CA LEU A 102 7.55 -18.59 -16.35
C LEU A 102 8.50 -19.81 -16.39
N ASP A 103 8.98 -20.10 -17.57
CA ASP A 103 9.79 -21.30 -17.90
C ASP A 103 11.30 -21.07 -17.74
N GLY A 104 11.71 -19.91 -17.27
CA GLY A 104 13.12 -19.55 -17.11
C GLY A 104 13.85 -19.25 -18.43
N THR A 105 13.12 -19.09 -19.52
CA THR A 105 13.71 -18.80 -20.81
C THR A 105 13.80 -17.29 -21.07
N ARG A 106 14.77 -16.92 -21.95
CA ARG A 106 14.95 -15.53 -22.39
C ARG A 106 15.33 -15.47 -23.86
N TRP A 107 14.84 -14.44 -24.53
CA TRP A 107 15.27 -14.11 -25.88
C TRP A 107 16.55 -13.26 -25.83
N LEU A 108 17.61 -13.72 -26.52
CA LEU A 108 18.81 -12.97 -26.78
C LEU A 108 18.83 -12.57 -28.24
N THR A 109 18.77 -11.27 -28.50
CA THR A 109 18.73 -10.71 -29.85
C THR A 109 20.13 -10.39 -30.36
N ASN A 110 20.27 -10.32 -31.70
CA ASN A 110 21.52 -9.94 -32.36
C ASN A 110 22.74 -10.80 -31.94
N ARG A 111 22.61 -12.12 -32.00
CA ARG A 111 23.72 -13.04 -31.74
C ARG A 111 24.32 -13.49 -33.05
N ARG A 112 25.64 -13.61 -33.09
CA ARG A 112 26.38 -14.10 -34.26
C ARG A 112 26.14 -15.60 -34.39
N VAL A 113 25.78 -16.06 -35.60
CA VAL A 113 25.54 -17.49 -35.86
C VAL A 113 26.79 -18.31 -35.60
N ASP A 114 27.96 -17.83 -36.01
CA ASP A 114 29.27 -18.50 -35.79
C ASP A 114 29.57 -18.78 -34.31
N SER A 115 29.00 -17.97 -33.40
CA SER A 115 29.25 -18.12 -31.96
C SER A 115 28.31 -19.11 -31.28
N LEU A 116 27.31 -19.65 -31.99
CA LEU A 116 26.32 -20.57 -31.39
C LEU A 116 26.92 -21.98 -31.15
N GLU A 117 27.96 -22.35 -31.89
CA GLU A 117 28.63 -23.62 -31.74
C GLU A 117 29.66 -23.63 -30.57
N ASP A 118 29.94 -22.47 -30.02
CA ASP A 118 30.88 -22.33 -28.91
C ASP A 118 30.23 -22.79 -27.60
N THR A 119 30.51 -24.04 -27.21
CA THR A 119 29.97 -24.66 -25.97
C THR A 119 30.43 -23.97 -24.69
N SER A 120 31.56 -23.22 -24.75
CA SER A 120 32.03 -22.43 -23.60
C SER A 120 31.11 -21.23 -23.35
N ARG A 121 30.50 -20.70 -24.42
CA ARG A 121 29.60 -19.55 -24.36
C ARG A 121 28.13 -19.98 -24.26
N TYR A 122 27.75 -21.06 -24.91
CA TYR A 122 26.40 -21.63 -24.91
C TYR A 122 26.48 -23.11 -24.56
N PRO A 123 26.33 -23.47 -23.25
CA PRO A 123 26.35 -24.85 -22.82
C PRO A 123 25.34 -25.71 -23.59
N GLU A 124 25.66 -27.01 -23.77
CA GLU A 124 24.78 -27.93 -24.48
C GLU A 124 23.34 -27.90 -23.94
N GLY A 125 22.38 -27.80 -24.86
CA GLY A 125 20.96 -27.73 -24.51
C GLY A 125 20.49 -26.43 -23.90
N SER A 126 21.33 -25.38 -23.90
CA SER A 126 20.90 -24.03 -23.48
C SER A 126 20.13 -23.31 -24.57
N ILE A 127 20.40 -23.56 -25.85
CA ILE A 127 19.69 -22.97 -26.99
C ILE A 127 18.45 -23.80 -27.31
N LEU A 128 17.26 -23.22 -27.18
CA LEU A 128 15.99 -23.87 -27.43
C LEU A 128 15.44 -23.58 -28.84
N LYS A 129 15.66 -22.38 -29.35
CA LYS A 129 15.14 -21.95 -30.65
C LYS A 129 16.02 -20.86 -31.25
N VAL A 130 16.22 -20.92 -32.58
CA VAL A 130 16.90 -19.89 -33.37
C VAL A 130 15.93 -19.34 -34.39
N ILE A 131 15.82 -18.02 -34.52
CA ILE A 131 14.93 -17.33 -35.46
C ILE A 131 15.58 -16.06 -35.99
N ASN A 132 14.96 -15.43 -36.98
CA ASN A 132 15.31 -14.09 -37.50
C ASN A 132 16.75 -14.00 -38.01
N HIS A 133 17.18 -14.96 -38.84
CA HIS A 133 18.46 -14.87 -39.51
C HIS A 133 18.51 -13.63 -40.41
N ARG A 134 19.55 -12.81 -40.22
CA ARG A 134 19.78 -11.56 -40.99
C ARG A 134 21.25 -11.25 -41.15
N MET A 135 21.61 -10.66 -42.26
CA MET A 135 22.97 -10.17 -42.51
C MET A 135 23.06 -8.73 -42.01
N VAL A 136 23.99 -8.48 -41.06
CA VAL A 136 24.29 -7.16 -40.53
C VAL A 136 25.80 -6.89 -40.72
N GLN A 137 26.14 -5.93 -41.55
CA GLN A 137 27.52 -5.56 -41.82
C GLN A 137 28.42 -6.75 -42.28
N GLY A 138 27.86 -7.66 -43.07
CA GLY A 138 28.57 -8.85 -43.55
C GLY A 138 28.68 -10.01 -42.56
N VAL A 139 28.05 -9.90 -41.37
CA VAL A 139 28.02 -10.97 -40.35
C VAL A 139 26.60 -11.49 -40.24
N GLU A 140 26.43 -12.81 -40.24
CA GLU A 140 25.16 -13.44 -40.04
C GLU A 140 24.75 -13.37 -38.54
N MET A 141 23.63 -12.72 -38.28
CA MET A 141 23.08 -12.53 -36.95
C MET A 141 21.73 -13.25 -36.86
N CYS A 142 21.39 -13.71 -35.67
CA CYS A 142 20.11 -14.34 -35.35
C CYS A 142 19.64 -13.93 -33.95
N ASP A 143 18.37 -14.23 -33.68
CA ASP A 143 17.78 -14.13 -32.36
C ASP A 143 17.57 -15.53 -31.81
N ILE A 144 17.99 -15.79 -30.59
CA ILE A 144 17.93 -17.09 -29.96
C ILE A 144 17.08 -17.10 -28.70
N LYS A 145 16.27 -18.12 -28.50
CA LYS A 145 15.61 -18.40 -27.22
C LYS A 145 16.48 -19.37 -26.44
N VAL A 146 16.90 -18.97 -25.25
CA VAL A 146 17.76 -19.79 -24.39
C VAL A 146 17.06 -20.15 -23.09
N ASP A 147 17.31 -21.35 -22.58
CA ASP A 147 17.13 -21.66 -21.17
C ASP A 147 18.20 -20.90 -20.40
N TYR A 148 17.79 -19.81 -19.72
CA TYR A 148 18.75 -18.89 -19.11
C TYR A 148 19.41 -19.49 -17.87
N TYR A 149 18.81 -20.52 -17.23
CA TYR A 149 19.40 -21.25 -16.11
C TYR A 149 20.57 -22.10 -16.55
N LYS A 150 20.38 -22.90 -17.63
CA LYS A 150 21.46 -23.67 -18.23
C LYS A 150 22.55 -22.76 -18.81
N TYR A 151 22.15 -21.67 -19.47
CA TYR A 151 23.08 -20.66 -20.00
C TYR A 151 23.97 -20.05 -18.92
N SER A 152 23.44 -19.81 -17.73
CA SER A 152 24.18 -19.24 -16.58
C SER A 152 24.87 -20.29 -15.71
N GLY A 153 24.79 -21.58 -16.05
CA GLY A 153 25.40 -22.67 -15.29
C GLY A 153 24.76 -22.92 -13.94
N VAL A 154 23.46 -22.61 -13.80
CA VAL A 154 22.69 -22.87 -12.59
C VAL A 154 22.24 -24.33 -12.57
N GLU A 155 22.33 -24.99 -11.40
CA GLU A 155 21.95 -26.40 -11.21
C GLU A 155 20.49 -26.65 -11.61
N ASP A 156 20.25 -27.78 -12.29
CA ASP A 156 18.91 -28.23 -12.63
C ASP A 156 18.06 -28.42 -11.38
N GLY A 157 16.76 -28.07 -11.48
CA GLY A 157 15.83 -28.10 -10.34
C GLY A 157 15.89 -26.88 -9.42
N THR A 158 16.68 -25.86 -9.79
CA THR A 158 16.66 -24.56 -9.10
C THR A 158 15.54 -23.70 -9.65
N TYR A 159 14.73 -23.11 -8.77
CA TYR A 159 13.58 -22.29 -9.12
C TYR A 159 13.63 -20.95 -8.39
N PHE A 160 13.49 -19.87 -9.14
CA PHE A 160 13.30 -18.52 -8.61
C PHE A 160 11.97 -17.99 -9.14
N TRP A 161 10.95 -17.95 -8.30
CA TRP A 161 9.57 -17.66 -8.70
C TRP A 161 9.41 -16.28 -9.34
N MET A 162 10.18 -15.30 -8.89
CA MET A 162 10.23 -13.95 -9.47
C MET A 162 11.57 -13.63 -10.15
N GLY A 163 12.41 -14.67 -10.33
CA GLY A 163 13.75 -14.47 -10.82
C GLY A 163 14.70 -13.88 -9.78
N THR A 164 15.84 -13.40 -10.26
CA THR A 164 16.90 -12.82 -9.42
C THR A 164 17.24 -11.39 -9.83
N ASP A 165 17.84 -10.65 -8.92
CA ASP A 165 18.34 -9.30 -9.20
C ASP A 165 19.73 -9.28 -9.84
N TYR A 166 20.29 -8.08 -10.01
CA TYR A 166 21.61 -7.85 -10.57
C TYR A 166 22.79 -8.33 -9.69
N LEU A 167 22.52 -8.78 -8.47
CA LEU A 167 23.48 -9.42 -7.56
C LEU A 167 23.19 -10.92 -7.40
N GLY A 168 22.27 -11.49 -8.18
CA GLY A 168 21.88 -12.90 -8.11
C GLY A 168 21.03 -13.28 -6.91
N ARG A 169 20.41 -12.31 -6.22
CA ARG A 169 19.59 -12.55 -5.02
C ARG A 169 18.15 -12.83 -5.41
N ASP A 170 17.50 -13.72 -4.70
CA ASP A 170 16.08 -14.09 -4.92
C ASP A 170 15.14 -12.89 -4.70
N LEU A 171 14.45 -12.46 -5.77
CA LEU A 171 13.50 -11.35 -5.71
C LEU A 171 12.26 -11.70 -4.88
N TRP A 172 11.83 -12.95 -4.84
CA TRP A 172 10.71 -13.40 -4.01
C TRP A 172 10.96 -13.15 -2.52
N VAL A 173 12.10 -13.62 -2.02
CA VAL A 173 12.48 -13.43 -0.62
C VAL A 173 12.63 -11.95 -0.29
N ARG A 174 13.27 -11.19 -1.18
CA ARG A 174 13.50 -9.76 -0.98
C ARG A 174 12.19 -8.97 -0.93
N MET A 175 11.26 -9.28 -1.80
CA MET A 175 9.95 -8.62 -1.86
C MET A 175 9.17 -8.84 -0.55
N TRP A 176 9.06 -10.08 -0.10
CA TRP A 176 8.29 -10.38 1.11
C TRP A 176 8.97 -9.92 2.39
N ARG A 177 10.30 -9.92 2.43
CA ARG A 177 11.04 -9.31 3.54
C ARG A 177 10.85 -7.79 3.56
N GLY A 178 10.89 -7.14 2.42
CA GLY A 178 10.56 -5.71 2.29
C GLY A 178 9.14 -5.40 2.75
N ALA A 179 8.16 -6.21 2.32
CA ALA A 179 6.77 -6.10 2.77
C ALA A 179 6.63 -6.22 4.30
N ARG A 180 7.33 -7.16 4.94
CA ARG A 180 7.35 -7.30 6.40
C ARG A 180 7.85 -6.03 7.09
N VAL A 181 8.96 -5.46 6.62
CA VAL A 181 9.52 -4.23 7.17
C VAL A 181 8.56 -3.06 6.97
N SER A 182 7.97 -2.91 5.78
CA SER A 182 7.00 -1.86 5.51
C SER A 182 5.75 -1.96 6.37
N LEU A 183 5.21 -3.16 6.56
CA LEU A 183 4.06 -3.40 7.43
C LEU A 183 4.36 -3.08 8.89
N LEU A 184 5.55 -3.42 9.37
CA LEU A 184 5.99 -3.10 10.73
C LEU A 184 6.11 -1.59 10.93
N ILE A 185 6.74 -0.88 9.99
CA ILE A 185 6.85 0.58 10.02
C ILE A 185 5.46 1.20 10.03
N ALA A 186 4.57 0.78 9.14
CA ALA A 186 3.21 1.28 9.05
C ALA A 186 2.43 1.06 10.35
N PHE A 187 2.51 -0.14 10.94
CA PHE A 187 1.81 -0.48 12.18
C PHE A 187 2.27 0.40 13.35
N ILE A 188 3.58 0.53 13.56
CA ILE A 188 4.13 1.38 14.62
C ILE A 188 3.75 2.84 14.40
N SER A 189 3.92 3.36 13.17
CA SER A 189 3.61 4.75 12.84
C SER A 189 2.13 5.06 13.04
N VAL A 190 1.22 4.18 12.63
CA VAL A 190 -0.23 4.38 12.83
C VAL A 190 -0.59 4.44 14.31
N ILE A 191 -0.07 3.53 15.14
CA ILE A 191 -0.32 3.55 16.59
C ILE A 191 0.15 4.87 17.20
N CYS A 192 1.39 5.28 16.90
CA CYS A 192 1.94 6.53 17.42
C CYS A 192 1.10 7.74 16.96
N ASN A 193 0.74 7.81 15.67
CA ASN A 193 -0.03 8.90 15.11
C ASN A 193 -1.45 8.98 15.70
N VAL A 194 -2.10 7.85 15.92
CA VAL A 194 -3.43 7.78 16.55
C VAL A 194 -3.34 8.22 18.00
N CYS A 195 -2.39 7.71 18.78
CA CYS A 195 -2.22 8.09 20.18
C CYS A 195 -1.93 9.59 20.33
N ILE A 196 -0.94 10.12 19.59
CA ILE A 196 -0.59 11.54 19.65
C ILE A 196 -1.76 12.40 19.16
N GLY A 197 -2.35 12.06 18.02
CA GLY A 197 -3.43 12.82 17.41
C GLY A 197 -4.69 12.90 18.28
N ILE A 198 -5.10 11.78 18.90
CA ILE A 198 -6.25 11.76 19.81
C ILE A 198 -5.97 12.63 21.04
N VAL A 199 -4.81 12.46 21.69
CA VAL A 199 -4.47 13.25 22.87
C VAL A 199 -4.44 14.75 22.53
N TYR A 200 -3.75 15.11 21.45
CA TYR A 200 -3.64 16.49 21.01
C TYR A 200 -4.99 17.10 20.61
N GLY A 201 -5.75 16.40 19.78
CA GLY A 201 -7.07 16.85 19.35
C GLY A 201 -8.09 16.93 20.47
N SER A 202 -8.04 16.00 21.44
CA SER A 202 -8.91 16.03 22.62
C SER A 202 -8.60 17.21 23.55
N ILE A 203 -7.33 17.52 23.76
CA ILE A 203 -6.93 18.71 24.55
C ILE A 203 -7.41 19.99 23.85
N ALA A 204 -7.19 20.12 22.55
CA ALA A 204 -7.64 21.28 21.79
C ALA A 204 -9.17 21.44 21.85
N GLY A 205 -9.91 20.34 21.66
CA GLY A 205 -11.38 20.35 21.73
C GLY A 205 -11.94 20.60 23.10
N TYR A 206 -11.31 20.07 24.16
CA TYR A 206 -11.77 20.26 25.55
C TYR A 206 -11.62 21.70 26.02
N TYR A 207 -10.46 22.30 25.82
CA TYR A 207 -10.22 23.69 26.26
C TYR A 207 -10.78 24.73 25.31
N GLY A 208 -10.84 24.46 24.03
CA GLY A 208 -11.39 25.35 23.01
C GLY A 208 -10.73 26.74 22.93
N GLY A 209 -11.36 27.67 22.25
CA GLY A 209 -11.01 29.09 22.21
C GLY A 209 -9.53 29.36 21.87
N LYS A 210 -8.80 30.07 22.76
CA LYS A 210 -7.40 30.44 22.52
C LYS A 210 -6.45 29.25 22.52
N VAL A 211 -6.74 28.21 23.31
CA VAL A 211 -5.91 26.98 23.35
C VAL A 211 -5.99 26.25 22.05
N ASP A 212 -7.19 26.03 21.55
CA ASP A 212 -7.41 25.40 20.25
C ASP A 212 -6.72 26.19 19.13
N MET A 213 -6.89 27.53 19.12
CA MET A 213 -6.27 28.40 18.12
C MET A 213 -4.74 28.24 18.12
N ILE A 214 -4.08 28.26 19.28
CA ILE A 214 -2.63 28.13 19.39
C ILE A 214 -2.19 26.72 18.94
N MET A 215 -2.88 25.69 19.42
CA MET A 215 -2.57 24.30 19.08
C MET A 215 -2.71 24.08 17.57
N MET A 216 -3.76 24.61 16.91
CA MET A 216 -3.91 24.51 15.45
C MET A 216 -2.80 25.26 14.71
N ARG A 217 -2.34 26.43 15.18
CA ARG A 217 -1.20 27.12 14.58
C ARG A 217 0.08 26.30 14.62
N ILE A 218 0.32 25.58 15.73
CA ILE A 218 1.47 24.66 15.83
C ILE A 218 1.36 23.57 14.76
N THR A 219 0.19 22.98 14.59
CA THR A 219 0.02 21.94 13.53
C THR A 219 0.21 22.49 12.12
N GLU A 220 -0.20 23.73 11.87
CA GLU A 220 0.01 24.41 10.57
C GLU A 220 1.51 24.63 10.31
N ILE A 221 2.27 25.08 11.32
CA ILE A 221 3.73 25.25 11.20
C ILE A 221 4.43 23.93 10.91
N ILE A 222 4.12 22.87 11.66
CA ILE A 222 4.72 21.55 11.46
C ILE A 222 4.34 21.00 10.08
N GLY A 223 3.08 21.13 9.69
CA GLY A 223 2.57 20.65 8.38
C GLY A 223 3.06 21.47 7.19
N ALA A 224 3.61 22.67 7.39
CA ALA A 224 4.16 23.49 6.31
C ALA A 224 5.53 22.98 5.80
N PHE A 225 6.23 22.15 6.57
CA PHE A 225 7.50 21.59 6.13
C PHE A 225 7.26 20.49 5.07
N PRO A 226 7.92 20.55 3.92
CA PRO A 226 7.89 19.45 2.96
C PRO A 226 8.40 18.15 3.59
N GLU A 227 7.66 17.06 3.42
CA GLU A 227 7.98 15.76 4.01
C GLU A 227 9.41 15.30 3.66
N ILE A 228 9.84 15.53 2.40
CA ILE A 228 11.17 15.14 1.94
C ILE A 228 12.30 15.83 2.74
N VAL A 229 12.08 17.09 3.17
CA VAL A 229 13.06 17.82 3.98
C VAL A 229 13.15 17.21 5.37
N VAL A 230 12.00 16.88 5.96
CA VAL A 230 11.94 16.24 7.29
C VAL A 230 12.61 14.86 7.26
N VAL A 231 12.32 14.03 6.25
CA VAL A 231 13.01 12.74 6.05
C VAL A 231 14.51 12.91 5.97
N THR A 232 14.98 13.85 5.17
CA THR A 232 16.41 14.09 4.96
C THR A 232 17.11 14.52 6.27
N LEU A 233 16.47 15.38 7.06
CA LEU A 233 16.97 15.79 8.37
C LEU A 233 17.08 14.62 9.33
N PHE A 234 16.03 13.77 9.43
CA PHE A 234 16.07 12.61 10.29
C PHE A 234 17.16 11.60 9.88
N ILE A 235 17.35 11.39 8.57
CA ILE A 235 18.45 10.54 8.07
C ILE A 235 19.82 11.14 8.43
N LEU A 236 19.97 12.46 8.36
CA LEU A 236 21.22 13.14 8.71
C LEU A 236 21.57 13.01 10.19
N PHE A 237 20.58 13.13 11.10
CA PHE A 237 20.79 13.08 12.54
C PHE A 237 20.86 11.66 13.11
N PHE A 238 20.00 10.76 12.64
CA PHE A 238 19.84 9.40 13.18
C PHE A 238 20.39 8.30 12.27
N GLY A 239 20.94 8.68 11.09
CA GLY A 239 21.43 7.74 10.10
C GLY A 239 20.31 7.09 9.25
N THR A 240 20.74 6.30 8.27
CA THR A 240 19.85 5.54 7.39
C THR A 240 19.31 4.32 8.15
N GLY A 241 18.00 4.28 8.45
CA GLY A 241 17.43 3.16 9.15
C GLY A 241 15.92 3.26 9.34
N ILE A 242 15.33 2.17 9.84
CA ILE A 242 13.89 2.07 10.11
C ILE A 242 13.44 3.14 11.09
N LEU A 243 14.27 3.45 12.11
CA LEU A 243 13.95 4.44 13.12
C LEU A 243 13.75 5.85 12.53
N SER A 244 14.64 6.27 11.62
CA SER A 244 14.55 7.59 10.97
C SER A 244 13.26 7.72 10.16
N ILE A 245 12.85 6.64 9.48
CA ILE A 245 11.60 6.58 8.71
C ILE A 245 10.39 6.68 9.65
N ILE A 246 10.36 5.90 10.75
CA ILE A 246 9.26 5.93 11.73
C ILE A 246 9.13 7.32 12.34
N LEU A 247 10.23 7.92 12.80
CA LEU A 247 10.22 9.25 13.39
C LEU A 247 9.69 10.31 12.44
N CYS A 248 10.11 10.27 11.17
CA CYS A 248 9.59 11.17 10.15
C CYS A 248 8.08 11.03 9.98
N LEU A 249 7.58 9.80 9.81
CA LEU A 249 6.16 9.53 9.65
C LEU A 249 5.34 9.93 10.88
N VAL A 250 5.91 9.78 12.07
CA VAL A 250 5.23 10.16 13.32
C VAL A 250 5.18 11.67 13.48
N VAL A 251 6.22 12.43 13.10
CA VAL A 251 6.26 13.88 13.31
C VAL A 251 5.17 14.64 12.55
N GLN A 252 4.76 14.19 11.38
CA GLN A 252 3.80 14.91 10.54
C GLN A 252 2.41 14.28 10.47
N ASN A 253 2.30 12.96 10.47
CA ASN A 253 1.03 12.30 10.13
C ASN A 253 -0.01 12.31 11.26
N TRP A 254 0.37 12.54 12.53
CA TRP A 254 -0.58 12.69 13.64
C TRP A 254 -1.49 13.92 13.51
N ILE A 255 -1.06 14.95 12.75
CA ILE A 255 -1.83 16.18 12.53
C ILE A 255 -3.21 15.88 11.93
N GLY A 256 -3.28 14.99 10.95
CA GLY A 256 -4.54 14.55 10.35
C GLY A 256 -5.50 13.97 11.37
N THR A 257 -5.01 13.07 12.23
CA THR A 257 -5.80 12.46 13.31
C THR A 257 -6.26 13.50 14.33
N ALA A 258 -5.40 14.45 14.71
CA ALA A 258 -5.76 15.52 15.64
C ALA A 258 -6.89 16.41 15.11
N ARG A 259 -6.85 16.77 13.82
CA ARG A 259 -7.92 17.55 13.16
C ARG A 259 -9.25 16.80 13.09
N ILE A 260 -9.22 15.51 12.79
CA ILE A 260 -10.43 14.67 12.81
C ILE A 260 -11.00 14.59 14.23
N CYS A 261 -10.17 14.36 15.24
CA CYS A 261 -10.60 14.32 16.64
C CYS A 261 -11.23 15.65 17.06
N LEU A 262 -10.63 16.78 16.70
CA LEU A 262 -11.18 18.12 16.98
C LEU A 262 -12.53 18.35 16.29
N LEU A 263 -12.70 17.92 15.04
CA LEU A 263 -13.96 18.07 14.31
C LEU A 263 -15.14 17.40 15.03
N TYR A 264 -14.91 16.27 15.69
CA TYR A 264 -15.93 15.55 16.44
C TYR A 264 -16.08 16.01 17.90
N THR A 265 -15.09 16.69 18.46
CA THR A 265 -15.10 17.15 19.85
C THR A 265 -15.43 18.63 20.00
N SER A 266 -15.26 19.44 18.93
CA SER A 266 -15.64 20.85 18.93
C SER A 266 -17.16 20.98 18.97
N PRO A 267 -17.73 21.78 19.90
CA PRO A 267 -19.16 22.05 19.91
C PRO A 267 -19.53 22.74 18.59
N SER A 268 -20.51 22.16 17.87
CA SER A 268 -21.05 22.78 16.66
C SER A 268 -21.46 24.24 16.95
N PRO A 269 -21.09 25.22 16.13
CA PRO A 269 -21.61 26.56 16.27
C PRO A 269 -23.14 26.49 16.14
N ARG A 270 -23.85 26.83 17.19
CA ARG A 270 -25.30 26.99 17.19
C ARG A 270 -25.69 28.26 16.49
#